data_d285c8eba127c8a83c59018fa9369340
#
_entry.id   d285c8eba127c8a83c59018fa9369340
#
_cell.length_a   1.000
_cell.length_b   1.000
_cell.length_c   1.000
_cell.angle_alpha   90.00
_cell.angle_beta   90.00
_cell.angle_gamma   90.00
#
_symmetry.space_group_name_H-M   'P 1'
#
loop_
_entity.id
_entity.type
_entity.pdbx_description
1 polymer ?
#
loop_
_entity_poly.entity_id
_entity_poly.type
_entity_poly.pdbx_seq_one_letter_code
_entity_poly.pdbx_strand_id
1 'polypeptide(L)'
;MSGELPPQIQNQLAQLQQLQQQAQAVMTQKGQIEGLIRETEAALKELEKSADDAVIYKSVGELLFKADKQKLIEELKEKKDMNEIRKKNMANQEERIQGRFTQLQEQLKMALGQVPPKGG
;
A
#
# COMPACT_ATOMS: atom_id res chain seq x y z
N MET A 1 -20.50 30.29 -23.00
CA MET A 1 -19.66 30.66 -21.89
C MET A 1 -18.32 30.05 -21.98
N SER A 2 -17.39 30.85 -21.89
CA SER A 2 -16.01 30.50 -22.20
C SER A 2 -15.22 29.97 -21.00
N GLY A 3 -15.87 29.66 -19.92
CA GLY A 3 -15.16 29.22 -18.72
C GLY A 3 -15.13 27.72 -18.49
N GLU A 4 -16.00 27.00 -19.15
CA GLU A 4 -16.15 25.56 -18.87
C GLU A 4 -15.24 24.74 -19.77
N LEU A 5 -14.62 23.74 -19.15
CA LEU A 5 -13.84 22.75 -19.87
C LEU A 5 -14.78 21.78 -20.60
N PRO A 6 -14.35 21.24 -21.75
CA PRO A 6 -15.12 20.22 -22.43
C PRO A 6 -15.38 19.03 -21.51
N PRO A 7 -16.52 18.34 -21.68
CA PRO A 7 -16.85 17.17 -20.84
C PRO A 7 -15.77 16.09 -20.81
N GLN A 8 -15.09 15.88 -21.92
CA GLN A 8 -14.00 14.89 -21.98
C GLN A 8 -12.86 15.27 -21.03
N ILE A 9 -12.49 16.53 -20.99
CA ILE A 9 -11.43 17.02 -20.13
C ILE A 9 -11.88 16.95 -18.66
N GLN A 10 -13.13 17.30 -18.37
CA GLN A 10 -13.69 17.20 -17.03
C GLN A 10 -13.65 15.74 -16.55
N ASN A 11 -14.01 14.79 -17.41
CA ASN A 11 -13.94 13.37 -17.11
C ASN A 11 -12.51 12.92 -16.82
N GLN A 12 -11.56 13.35 -17.61
CA GLN A 12 -10.15 13.00 -17.43
C GLN A 12 -9.60 13.54 -16.12
N LEU A 13 -9.97 14.77 -15.76
CA LEU A 13 -9.58 15.35 -14.46
C LEU A 13 -10.17 14.57 -13.30
N ALA A 14 -11.45 14.17 -13.42
CA ALA A 14 -12.11 13.37 -12.40
C ALA A 14 -11.42 12.01 -12.23
N GLN A 15 -11.03 11.39 -13.35
CA GLN A 15 -10.31 10.09 -13.31
C GLN A 15 -8.93 10.23 -12.66
N LEU A 16 -8.21 11.32 -12.96
CA LEU A 16 -6.92 11.60 -12.32
C LEU A 16 -7.08 11.76 -10.82
N GLN A 17 -8.11 12.48 -10.39
CA GLN A 17 -8.38 12.67 -8.98
C GLN A 17 -8.70 11.35 -8.29
N GLN A 18 -9.48 10.50 -8.93
CA GLN A 18 -9.82 9.18 -8.42
C GLN A 18 -8.59 8.29 -8.30
N LEU A 19 -7.71 8.33 -9.31
CA LEU A 19 -6.45 7.57 -9.27
C LEU A 19 -5.54 8.06 -8.15
N GLN A 20 -5.51 9.37 -7.93
CA GLN A 20 -4.75 9.97 -6.83
C GLN A 20 -5.21 9.43 -5.47
N GLN A 21 -6.54 9.35 -5.29
CA GLN A 21 -7.13 8.81 -4.07
C GLN A 21 -6.79 7.32 -3.91
N GLN A 22 -6.87 6.55 -5.00
CA GLN A 22 -6.50 5.14 -4.99
C GLN A 22 -5.03 4.94 -4.65
N ALA A 23 -4.15 5.76 -5.23
CA ALA A 23 -2.72 5.70 -4.96
C ALA A 23 -2.43 5.96 -3.48
N GLN A 24 -3.13 6.94 -2.91
CA GLN A 24 -2.96 7.28 -1.50
C GLN A 24 -3.43 6.17 -0.59
N ALA A 25 -4.56 5.53 -0.93
CA ALA A 25 -5.08 4.40 -0.16
C ALA A 25 -4.12 3.21 -0.19
N VAL A 26 -3.58 2.89 -1.37
CA VAL A 26 -2.62 1.80 -1.52
C VAL A 26 -1.33 2.10 -0.75
N MET A 27 -0.86 3.33 -0.82
CA MET A 27 0.34 3.76 -0.09
C MET A 27 0.16 3.61 1.42
N THR A 28 -1.00 3.99 1.93
CA THR A 28 -1.33 3.85 3.36
C THR A 28 -1.36 2.39 3.78
N GLN A 29 -2.03 1.54 2.98
CA GLN A 29 -2.10 0.10 3.26
C GLN A 29 -0.71 -0.54 3.21
N LYS A 30 0.09 -0.16 2.23
CA LYS A 30 1.46 -0.66 2.11
C LYS A 30 2.30 -0.27 3.32
N GLY A 31 2.16 0.97 3.80
CA GLY A 31 2.83 1.44 5.01
C GLY A 31 2.44 0.63 6.24
N GLN A 32 1.16 0.29 6.38
CA GLN A 32 0.67 -0.55 7.47
C GLN A 32 1.27 -1.95 7.41
N ILE A 33 1.33 -2.53 6.22
CA ILE A 33 1.91 -3.86 6.02
C ILE A 33 3.41 -3.83 6.34
N GLU A 34 4.12 -2.82 5.91
CA GLU A 34 5.55 -2.65 6.23
C GLU A 34 5.77 -2.56 7.74
N GLY A 35 4.86 -1.86 8.45
CA GLY A 35 4.88 -1.79 9.92
C GLY A 35 4.71 -3.16 10.55
N LEU A 36 3.75 -3.95 10.06
CA LEU A 36 3.52 -5.31 10.55
C LEU A 36 4.73 -6.21 10.31
N ILE A 37 5.38 -6.08 9.16
CA ILE A 37 6.60 -6.84 8.84
C ILE A 37 7.70 -6.50 9.83
N ARG A 38 7.90 -5.21 10.10
CA ARG A 38 8.94 -4.77 11.06
C ARG A 38 8.66 -5.28 12.47
N GLU A 39 7.40 -5.26 12.91
CA GLU A 39 7.02 -5.80 14.22
C GLU A 39 7.31 -7.28 14.31
N THR A 40 6.97 -8.02 13.25
CA THR A 40 7.18 -9.46 13.19
C THR A 40 8.68 -9.79 13.19
N GLU A 41 9.48 -9.04 12.43
CA GLU A 41 10.94 -9.20 12.41
C GLU A 41 11.55 -8.95 13.77
N ALA A 42 11.10 -7.89 14.46
CA ALA A 42 11.57 -7.57 15.81
C ALA A 42 11.23 -8.69 16.79
N ALA A 43 10.01 -9.23 16.73
CA ALA A 43 9.59 -10.34 17.58
C ALA A 43 10.41 -11.59 17.31
N LEU A 44 10.64 -11.92 16.04
CA LEU A 44 11.49 -13.06 15.66
C LEU A 44 12.90 -12.91 16.20
N LYS A 45 13.46 -11.71 16.10
CA LYS A 45 14.81 -11.43 16.59
C LYS A 45 14.91 -11.64 18.09
N GLU A 46 13.91 -11.17 18.84
CA GLU A 46 13.87 -11.38 20.28
C GLU A 46 13.70 -12.84 20.65
N LEU A 47 12.86 -13.58 19.92
CA LEU A 47 12.68 -15.01 20.14
C LEU A 47 13.97 -15.79 19.88
N GLU A 48 14.69 -15.47 18.84
CA GLU A 48 15.95 -16.13 18.50
C GLU A 48 17.03 -15.88 19.54
N LYS A 49 17.00 -14.71 20.19
CA LYS A 49 17.93 -14.39 21.27
C LYS A 49 17.57 -15.04 22.60
N SER A 50 16.32 -15.44 22.79
CA SER A 50 15.89 -16.02 24.06
C SER A 50 16.45 -17.42 24.25
N ALA A 51 16.62 -17.84 25.51
CA ALA A 51 17.07 -19.18 25.81
C ALA A 51 16.00 -20.20 25.40
N ASP A 52 16.44 -21.43 25.07
CA ASP A 52 15.51 -22.48 24.62
C ASP A 52 14.49 -22.83 25.69
N ASP A 53 14.86 -22.72 26.97
CA ASP A 53 13.97 -22.98 28.10
C ASP A 53 13.25 -21.73 28.61
N ALA A 54 13.36 -20.62 27.92
CA ALA A 54 12.67 -19.40 28.31
C ALA A 54 11.16 -19.59 28.25
N VAL A 55 10.46 -19.01 29.23
CA VAL A 55 9.00 -19.01 29.25
C VAL A 55 8.51 -17.86 28.38
N ILE A 56 7.73 -18.19 27.35
CA ILE A 56 7.26 -17.24 26.37
C ILE A 56 5.74 -17.20 26.40
N TYR A 57 5.19 -16.00 26.31
CA TYR A 57 3.75 -15.78 26.26
C TYR A 57 3.38 -15.09 24.95
N LYS A 58 2.22 -15.50 24.42
CA LYS A 58 1.62 -14.90 23.25
C LYS A 58 0.42 -14.06 23.69
N SER A 59 0.37 -12.82 23.23
CA SER A 59 -0.75 -11.93 23.52
C SER A 59 -1.84 -12.09 22.45
N VAL A 60 -3.06 -12.42 22.91
CA VAL A 60 -4.23 -12.49 22.03
C VAL A 60 -5.33 -11.65 22.68
N GLY A 61 -5.59 -10.49 22.10
CA GLY A 61 -6.46 -9.50 22.73
C GLY A 61 -5.90 -9.08 24.09
N GLU A 62 -6.69 -9.23 25.13
CA GLU A 62 -6.28 -8.88 26.50
C GLU A 62 -5.68 -10.09 27.26
N LEU A 63 -5.61 -11.25 26.61
CA LEU A 63 -5.16 -12.47 27.26
C LEU A 63 -3.74 -12.81 26.83
N LEU A 64 -3.00 -13.40 27.78
CA LEU A 64 -1.66 -13.93 27.54
C LEU A 64 -1.73 -15.46 27.62
N PHE A 65 -1.21 -16.11 26.59
CA PHE A 65 -1.14 -17.57 26.54
C PHE A 65 0.31 -18.03 26.50
N LYS A 66 0.61 -19.05 27.27
CA LYS A 66 1.94 -19.68 27.21
C LYS A 66 2.13 -20.27 25.81
N ALA A 67 3.25 -19.96 25.18
CA ALA A 67 3.54 -20.39 23.83
C ALA A 67 4.79 -21.23 23.75
N ASP A 68 4.81 -22.15 22.79
CA ASP A 68 6.01 -22.92 22.44
C ASP A 68 6.88 -22.07 21.52
N LYS A 69 8.15 -21.93 21.86
CA LYS A 69 9.09 -21.07 21.13
C LYS A 69 9.16 -21.42 19.63
N GLN A 70 9.35 -22.71 19.32
CA GLN A 70 9.52 -23.14 17.93
C GLN A 70 8.25 -22.96 17.12
N LYS A 71 7.11 -23.27 17.70
CA LYS A 71 5.82 -23.06 17.04
C LYS A 71 5.55 -21.58 16.79
N LEU A 72 5.90 -20.75 17.76
CA LEU A 72 5.71 -19.30 17.61
C LEU A 72 6.62 -18.72 16.53
N ILE A 73 7.87 -19.21 16.45
CA ILE A 73 8.79 -18.81 15.39
C ILE A 73 8.22 -19.18 14.02
N GLU A 74 7.72 -20.39 13.85
CA GLU A 74 7.11 -20.83 12.60
C GLU A 74 5.90 -19.98 12.23
N GLU A 75 5.03 -19.72 13.19
CA GLU A 75 3.84 -18.89 13.03
C GLU A 75 4.21 -17.47 12.56
N LEU A 76 5.21 -16.87 13.19
CA LEU A 76 5.65 -15.53 12.86
C LEU A 76 6.34 -15.48 11.49
N LYS A 77 7.09 -16.50 11.12
CA LYS A 77 7.71 -16.60 9.79
C LYS A 77 6.65 -16.68 8.70
N GLU A 78 5.62 -17.50 8.91
CA GLU A 78 4.49 -17.58 7.96
C GLU A 78 3.77 -16.24 7.82
N LYS A 79 3.54 -15.58 8.95
CA LYS A 79 2.90 -14.26 8.95
C LYS A 79 3.74 -13.24 8.19
N LYS A 80 5.05 -13.25 8.40
CA LYS A 80 5.98 -12.39 7.68
C LYS A 80 5.93 -12.65 6.18
N ASP A 81 5.97 -13.92 5.78
CA ASP A 81 5.94 -14.32 4.38
C ASP A 81 4.64 -13.86 3.70
N MET A 82 3.50 -14.04 4.37
CA MET A 82 2.21 -13.56 3.87
C MET A 82 2.20 -12.06 3.68
N ASN A 83 2.75 -11.33 4.64
CA ASN A 83 2.79 -9.87 4.57
C ASN A 83 3.76 -9.40 3.50
N GLU A 84 4.86 -10.12 3.26
CA GLU A 84 5.77 -9.82 2.15
C GLU A 84 5.07 -9.97 0.80
N ILE A 85 4.25 -11.01 0.65
CA ILE A 85 3.45 -11.22 -0.56
C ILE A 85 2.44 -10.08 -0.74
N ARG A 86 1.75 -9.71 0.33
CA ARG A 86 0.80 -8.58 0.30
C ARG A 86 1.48 -7.28 -0.09
N LYS A 87 2.67 -7.04 0.47
CA LYS A 87 3.46 -5.85 0.15
C LYS A 87 3.82 -5.81 -1.34
N LYS A 88 4.23 -6.96 -1.88
CA LYS A 88 4.56 -7.08 -3.31
C LYS A 88 3.34 -6.79 -4.18
N ASN A 89 2.18 -7.33 -3.80
CA ASN A 89 0.93 -7.08 -4.52
C ASN A 89 0.56 -5.60 -4.48
N MET A 90 0.75 -4.94 -3.35
CA MET A 90 0.51 -3.50 -3.21
C MET A 90 1.47 -2.69 -4.07
N ALA A 91 2.75 -3.08 -4.13
CA ALA A 91 3.73 -2.43 -5.00
C ALA A 91 3.32 -2.55 -6.47
N ASN A 92 2.81 -3.72 -6.87
CA ASN A 92 2.32 -3.93 -8.23
C ASN A 92 1.11 -3.05 -8.53
N GLN A 93 0.21 -2.89 -7.58
CA GLN A 93 -0.94 -2.00 -7.71
C GLN A 93 -0.49 -0.53 -7.85
N GLU A 94 0.48 -0.11 -7.04
CA GLU A 94 1.04 1.23 -7.15
C GLU A 94 1.60 1.49 -8.54
N GLU A 95 2.33 0.52 -9.07
CA GLU A 95 2.93 0.63 -10.39
C GLU A 95 1.87 0.77 -11.48
N ARG A 96 0.79 -0.02 -11.40
CA ARG A 96 -0.32 0.07 -12.35
C ARG A 96 -1.04 1.42 -12.26
N ILE A 97 -1.28 1.88 -11.05
CA ILE A 97 -1.92 3.18 -10.82
C ILE A 97 -1.05 4.30 -11.38
N GLN A 98 0.26 4.24 -11.12
CA GLN A 98 1.21 5.23 -11.61
C GLN A 98 1.24 5.25 -13.14
N GLY A 99 1.25 4.07 -13.77
CA GLY A 99 1.24 3.97 -15.23
C GLY A 99 -0.02 4.58 -15.83
N ARG A 100 -1.16 4.28 -15.23
CA ARG A 100 -2.44 4.83 -15.68
C ARG A 100 -2.52 6.33 -15.45
N PHE A 101 -2.01 6.79 -14.32
CA PHE A 101 -1.95 8.22 -14.00
C PHE A 101 -1.13 8.99 -15.05
N THR A 102 0.04 8.48 -15.36
CA THR A 102 0.92 9.07 -16.38
C THR A 102 0.25 9.09 -17.73
N GLN A 103 -0.41 7.99 -18.12
CA GLN A 103 -1.12 7.89 -19.38
C GLN A 103 -2.24 8.94 -19.48
N LEU A 104 -3.03 9.08 -18.41
CA LEU A 104 -4.10 10.08 -18.38
C LEU A 104 -3.56 11.50 -18.38
N GLN A 105 -2.44 11.76 -17.72
CA GLN A 105 -1.79 13.06 -17.75
C GLN A 105 -1.39 13.44 -19.18
N GLU A 106 -0.82 12.49 -19.91
CA GLU A 106 -0.43 12.71 -21.30
C GLU A 106 -1.63 12.94 -22.20
N GLN A 107 -2.69 12.15 -22.02
CA GLN A 107 -3.93 12.34 -22.77
C GLN A 107 -4.54 13.71 -22.49
N LEU A 108 -4.54 14.11 -21.23
CA LEU A 108 -5.06 15.41 -20.82
C LEU A 108 -4.24 16.55 -21.42
N LYS A 109 -2.92 16.40 -21.39
CA LYS A 109 -2.00 17.39 -21.97
C LYS A 109 -2.26 17.56 -23.48
N MET A 110 -2.44 16.46 -24.17
CA MET A 110 -2.76 16.49 -25.61
C MET A 110 -4.12 17.11 -25.86
N ALA A 111 -5.12 16.76 -25.05
CA ALA A 111 -6.47 17.31 -25.18
C ALA A 111 -6.47 18.84 -24.94
N LEU A 112 -5.72 19.29 -23.94
CA LEU A 112 -5.60 20.73 -23.65
C LEU A 112 -4.84 21.47 -24.73
N GLY A 113 -3.86 20.82 -25.36
CA GLY A 113 -3.13 21.38 -26.47
C GLY A 113 -3.96 21.57 -27.72
N GLN A 114 -5.07 20.84 -27.85
CA GLN A 114 -6.00 20.95 -28.97
C GLN A 114 -7.10 21.95 -28.74
N VAL A 115 -7.24 22.47 -27.52
CA VAL A 115 -8.24 23.45 -27.18
C VAL A 115 -7.75 24.83 -27.64
N PRO A 116 -8.54 25.58 -28.42
CA PRO A 116 -8.12 26.92 -28.85
C PRO A 116 -7.81 27.80 -27.64
N PRO A 117 -6.78 28.64 -27.74
CA PRO A 117 -6.46 29.53 -26.63
C PRO A 117 -7.57 30.54 -26.41
N LYS A 118 -7.87 30.81 -25.16
CA LYS A 118 -8.87 31.81 -24.79
C LYS A 118 -8.33 33.21 -25.05
N GLY A 119 -9.21 34.07 -25.47
CA GLY A 119 -8.85 35.43 -25.72
C GLY A 119 -8.09 35.64 -27.01
N GLY A 120 -8.01 34.57 -27.77
CA GLY A 120 -7.44 34.70 -29.10
C GLY A 120 -8.27 35.59 -29.95
#